data_4610909d0ac21986119d9494697c69ae
#
_entry.id   4610909d0ac21986119d9494697c69ae
#
_cell.length_a   1.000
_cell.length_b   1.000
_cell.length_c   1.000
_cell.angle_alpha   90.00
_cell.angle_beta   90.00
_cell.angle_gamma   90.00
#
_symmetry.space_group_name_H-M   'P 1'
#
loop_
_entity.id
_entity.type
_entity.pdbx_description
1 polymer ?
#
loop_
_entity_poly.entity_id
_entity_poly.type
_entity_poly.pdbx_seq_one_letter_code
_entity_poly.pdbx_strand_id
1 'polypeptide(L)'
;PLSGQVYYIQYNVCQEDPALPMEDFAAQVQADLEAGGYSRVLVDLRNNGGGSDGVIWPLLSVLRQEMDDGTEVVGLIGEATFSSAIINAVELQEMGIPLVGEPASGSVDHFGSVSGFSLPNSGIQIGVSSKYIDLGTLLEAGLGAQVEPLVPTVLVEQTLDGYLAGRDTLVDWLLANG
;
A
#
# COMPACT_ATOMS: atom_id res chain seq x y z
N PRO A 1 -10.27 15.70 -0.90
CA PRO A 1 -11.13 14.99 0.04
C PRO A 1 -12.30 14.34 -0.67
N LEU A 2 -12.57 13.06 -0.38
CA LEU A 2 -13.67 12.30 -1.02
C LEU A 2 -15.05 12.68 -0.47
N SER A 3 -15.13 13.01 0.78
CA SER A 3 -16.24 13.67 1.47
C SER A 3 -15.65 14.50 2.59
N GLY A 4 -16.36 15.47 3.14
CA GLY A 4 -15.79 16.49 4.02
C GLY A 4 -15.02 16.03 5.25
N GLN A 5 -14.83 14.74 5.48
CA GLN A 5 -14.11 14.16 6.63
C GLN A 5 -13.13 13.04 6.27
N VAL A 6 -12.95 12.72 4.99
CA VAL A 6 -12.05 11.66 4.53
C VAL A 6 -10.91 12.25 3.70
N TYR A 7 -9.69 12.03 4.12
CA TYR A 7 -8.48 12.35 3.36
C TYR A 7 -8.01 11.10 2.60
N TYR A 8 -7.76 11.24 1.30
CA TYR A 8 -7.36 10.12 0.45
C TYR A 8 -5.97 10.33 -0.11
N ILE A 9 -5.10 9.36 0.14
CA ILE A 9 -3.72 9.31 -0.33
C ILE A 9 -3.61 8.18 -1.34
N GLN A 10 -3.19 8.50 -2.56
CA GLN A 10 -2.90 7.50 -3.58
C GLN A 10 -1.40 7.32 -3.71
N TYR A 11 -0.90 6.11 -3.38
CA TYR A 11 0.50 5.75 -3.44
C TYR A 11 0.72 4.64 -4.46
N ASN A 12 1.01 5.02 -5.71
CA ASN A 12 1.00 4.11 -6.87
C ASN A 12 2.35 3.47 -7.20
N VAL A 13 3.44 3.97 -6.62
CA VAL A 13 4.79 3.43 -6.86
C VAL A 13 5.70 3.75 -5.69
N CYS A 14 6.50 2.76 -5.28
CA CYS A 14 7.51 2.93 -4.23
C CYS A 14 8.79 3.55 -4.83
N GLN A 15 8.70 4.79 -5.28
CA GLN A 15 9.79 5.52 -5.90
C GLN A 15 9.75 6.99 -5.52
N GLU A 16 10.93 7.57 -5.28
CA GLU A 16 11.04 9.02 -5.08
C GLU A 16 10.73 9.77 -6.36
N ASP A 17 9.92 10.81 -6.25
CA ASP A 17 9.73 11.80 -7.31
C ASP A 17 10.64 12.99 -7.03
N PRO A 18 11.62 13.30 -7.91
CA PRO A 18 12.49 14.45 -7.72
C PRO A 18 11.76 15.80 -7.69
N ALA A 19 10.56 15.88 -8.25
CA ALA A 19 9.73 17.09 -8.23
C ALA A 19 8.92 17.24 -6.92
N LEU A 20 8.65 16.12 -6.24
CA LEU A 20 7.96 16.07 -4.95
C LEU A 20 8.50 14.87 -4.15
N PRO A 21 9.66 15.00 -3.50
CA PRO A 21 10.20 13.94 -2.64
C PRO A 21 9.18 13.52 -1.57
N MET A 22 9.23 12.25 -1.15
CA MET A 22 8.27 11.71 -0.18
C MET A 22 8.26 12.48 1.14
N GLU A 23 9.41 13.01 1.57
CA GLU A 23 9.48 13.86 2.76
C GLU A 23 8.65 15.14 2.63
N ASP A 24 8.75 15.81 1.48
CA ASP A 24 7.96 17.02 1.19
C ASP A 24 6.47 16.70 1.01
N PHE A 25 6.15 15.56 0.37
CA PHE A 25 4.78 15.07 0.25
C PHE A 25 4.17 14.77 1.63
N ALA A 26 4.90 14.06 2.50
CA ALA A 26 4.44 13.74 3.86
C ALA A 26 4.21 15.02 4.69
N ALA A 27 5.09 16.03 4.55
CA ALA A 27 4.89 17.32 5.21
C ALA A 27 3.64 18.06 4.70
N GLN A 28 3.31 17.97 3.41
CA GLN A 28 2.07 18.52 2.85
C GLN A 28 0.85 17.78 3.39
N VAL A 29 0.89 16.43 3.44
CA VAL A 29 -0.18 15.61 4.02
C VAL A 29 -0.43 16.02 5.46
N GLN A 30 0.62 16.14 6.28
CA GLN A 30 0.50 16.57 7.67
C GLN A 30 -0.18 17.94 7.78
N ALA A 31 0.28 18.92 7.01
CA ALA A 31 -0.29 20.27 7.03
C ALA A 31 -1.77 20.29 6.60
N ASP A 32 -2.14 19.47 5.61
CA ASP A 32 -3.52 19.35 5.17
C ASP A 32 -4.41 18.71 6.25
N LEU A 33 -3.92 17.66 6.93
CA LEU A 33 -4.64 16.98 8.00
C LEU A 33 -4.86 17.90 9.20
N GLU A 34 -3.83 18.62 9.63
CA GLU A 34 -3.92 19.63 10.70
C GLU A 34 -4.93 20.76 10.39
N ALA A 35 -5.04 21.16 9.12
CA ALA A 35 -5.92 22.24 8.68
C ALA A 35 -7.36 21.78 8.40
N GLY A 36 -7.59 20.50 8.09
CA GLY A 36 -8.82 20.05 7.45
C GLY A 36 -9.89 19.42 8.35
N GLY A 37 -9.55 18.98 9.57
CA GLY A 37 -10.51 18.32 10.49
C GLY A 37 -11.01 16.97 9.93
N TYR A 38 -10.13 16.20 9.32
CA TYR A 38 -10.42 14.86 8.82
C TYR A 38 -10.50 13.86 9.98
N SER A 39 -11.47 12.95 9.93
CA SER A 39 -11.62 11.87 10.90
C SER A 39 -11.07 10.55 10.38
N ARG A 40 -10.80 10.46 9.08
CA ARG A 40 -10.33 9.25 8.43
C ARG A 40 -9.32 9.55 7.32
N VAL A 41 -8.28 8.72 7.24
CA VAL A 41 -7.29 8.72 6.15
C VAL A 41 -7.34 7.37 5.44
N LEU A 42 -7.45 7.40 4.12
CA LEU A 42 -7.33 6.22 3.26
C LEU A 42 -5.97 6.25 2.56
N VAL A 43 -5.19 5.18 2.70
CA VAL A 43 -3.89 5.00 2.03
C VAL A 43 -4.04 3.92 0.96
N ASP A 44 -4.10 4.32 -0.30
CA ASP A 44 -4.39 3.42 -1.41
C ASP A 44 -3.11 2.90 -2.08
N LEU A 45 -2.84 1.61 -1.89
CA LEU A 45 -1.77 0.85 -2.53
C LEU A 45 -2.29 -0.09 -3.63
N ARG A 46 -3.58 -0.05 -3.99
CA ARG A 46 -4.19 -1.00 -4.94
C ARG A 46 -3.50 -1.04 -6.30
N ASN A 47 -2.91 0.08 -6.74
CA ASN A 47 -2.21 0.18 -8.02
C ASN A 47 -0.68 0.23 -7.88
N ASN A 48 -0.13 -0.15 -6.73
CA ASN A 48 1.30 -0.04 -6.45
C ASN A 48 2.03 -1.36 -6.76
N GLY A 49 2.81 -1.35 -7.83
CA GLY A 49 3.63 -2.51 -8.25
C GLY A 49 4.97 -2.65 -7.52
N GLY A 50 5.26 -1.80 -6.52
CA GLY A 50 6.48 -1.85 -5.73
C GLY A 50 7.55 -0.83 -6.14
N GLY A 51 8.80 -1.14 -5.83
CA GLY A 51 9.98 -0.28 -6.01
C GLY A 51 10.95 -0.39 -4.85
N SER A 52 11.14 0.68 -4.07
CA SER A 52 11.92 0.73 -2.84
C SER A 52 11.00 0.93 -1.64
N ASP A 53 10.98 -0.03 -0.73
CA ASP A 53 10.11 -0.08 0.44
C ASP A 53 10.29 1.11 1.40
N GLY A 54 11.52 1.61 1.57
CA GLY A 54 11.80 2.71 2.48
C GLY A 54 11.25 4.08 2.07
N VAL A 55 10.80 4.24 0.83
CA VAL A 55 10.28 5.52 0.33
C VAL A 55 9.08 6.01 1.14
N ILE A 56 8.20 5.11 1.59
CA ILE A 56 6.98 5.47 2.33
C ILE A 56 7.23 5.95 3.78
N TRP A 57 8.40 5.71 4.37
CA TRP A 57 8.63 5.91 5.81
C TRP A 57 8.31 7.32 6.35
N PRO A 58 8.59 8.43 5.65
CA PRO A 58 8.15 9.74 6.11
C PRO A 58 6.63 9.82 6.27
N LEU A 59 5.87 9.24 5.33
CA LEU A 59 4.42 9.19 5.40
C LEU A 59 3.93 8.30 6.57
N LEU A 60 4.54 7.12 6.80
CA LEU A 60 4.20 6.27 7.95
C LEU A 60 4.35 7.01 9.29
N SER A 61 5.33 7.91 9.40
CA SER A 61 5.53 8.73 10.60
C SER A 61 4.37 9.71 10.81
N VAL A 62 3.87 10.33 9.76
CA VAL A 62 2.68 11.20 9.81
C VAL A 62 1.43 10.40 10.18
N LEU A 63 1.21 9.25 9.54
CA LEU A 63 0.06 8.39 9.83
C LEU A 63 0.04 7.92 11.28
N ARG A 64 1.20 7.59 11.86
CA ARG A 64 1.31 7.20 13.27
C ARG A 64 0.87 8.33 14.19
N GLN A 65 1.33 9.55 13.94
CA GLN A 65 0.93 10.72 14.72
C GLN A 65 -0.59 10.96 14.63
N GLU A 66 -1.15 10.88 13.44
CA GLU A 66 -2.59 11.04 13.23
C GLU A 66 -3.42 9.99 13.99
N MET A 67 -2.95 8.73 14.01
CA MET A 67 -3.60 7.67 14.78
C MET A 67 -3.54 7.95 16.29
N ASP A 68 -2.42 8.45 16.80
CA ASP A 68 -2.27 8.85 18.20
C ASP A 68 -3.22 9.99 18.56
N ASP A 69 -3.56 10.87 17.61
CA ASP A 69 -4.51 11.95 17.75
C ASP A 69 -5.98 11.51 17.53
N GLY A 70 -6.20 10.22 17.21
CA GLY A 70 -7.52 9.61 17.10
C GLY A 70 -8.10 9.56 15.69
N THR A 71 -7.33 9.91 14.66
CA THR A 71 -7.73 9.75 13.25
C THR A 71 -7.73 8.27 12.87
N GLU A 72 -8.80 7.78 12.26
CA GLU A 72 -8.86 6.43 11.71
C GLU A 72 -8.03 6.36 10.42
N VAL A 73 -7.14 5.38 10.33
CA VAL A 73 -6.36 5.12 9.10
C VAL A 73 -6.72 3.75 8.53
N VAL A 74 -6.93 3.66 7.23
CA VAL A 74 -7.26 2.43 6.50
C VAL A 74 -6.35 2.29 5.29
N GLY A 75 -5.70 1.12 5.16
CA GLY A 75 -4.91 0.76 3.99
C GLY A 75 -5.78 0.05 2.94
N LEU A 76 -5.64 0.43 1.67
CA LEU A 76 -6.35 -0.23 0.57
C LEU A 76 -5.35 -1.06 -0.24
N ILE A 77 -5.65 -2.35 -0.41
CA ILE A 77 -4.86 -3.27 -1.22
C ILE A 77 -5.70 -3.94 -2.31
N GLY A 78 -5.05 -4.45 -3.33
CA GLY A 78 -5.71 -5.16 -4.43
C GLY A 78 -4.73 -5.96 -5.26
N GLU A 79 -5.20 -6.57 -6.35
CA GLU A 79 -4.42 -7.49 -7.19
C GLU A 79 -3.11 -6.89 -7.73
N ALA A 80 -3.03 -5.57 -7.95
CA ALA A 80 -1.81 -4.95 -8.43
C ALA A 80 -0.86 -4.50 -7.29
N THR A 81 -1.22 -4.69 -6.01
CA THR A 81 -0.30 -4.49 -4.88
C THR A 81 0.76 -5.58 -4.92
N PHE A 82 2.03 -5.18 -5.16
CA PHE A 82 3.10 -6.15 -5.40
C PHE A 82 4.46 -5.70 -4.86
N SER A 83 5.38 -6.66 -4.58
CA SER A 83 6.76 -6.41 -4.19
C SER A 83 6.86 -5.47 -2.98
N SER A 84 7.62 -4.37 -3.05
CA SER A 84 7.76 -3.41 -1.95
C SER A 84 6.42 -2.82 -1.46
N ALA A 85 5.38 -2.80 -2.28
CA ALA A 85 4.06 -2.38 -1.82
C ALA A 85 3.42 -3.42 -0.87
N ILE A 86 3.74 -4.72 -1.00
CA ILE A 86 3.35 -5.74 -0.01
C ILE A 86 4.09 -5.48 1.31
N ILE A 87 5.39 -5.15 1.26
CA ILE A 87 6.16 -4.80 2.46
C ILE A 87 5.49 -3.60 3.17
N ASN A 88 5.18 -2.55 2.42
CA ASN A 88 4.53 -1.36 2.97
C ASN A 88 3.12 -1.65 3.51
N ALA A 89 2.34 -2.53 2.87
CA ALA A 89 1.04 -2.94 3.39
C ALA A 89 1.18 -3.73 4.70
N VAL A 90 2.20 -4.58 4.83
CA VAL A 90 2.54 -5.28 6.07
C VAL A 90 2.97 -4.28 7.15
N GLU A 91 3.79 -3.27 6.82
CA GLU A 91 4.15 -2.18 7.76
C GLU A 91 2.91 -1.43 8.28
N LEU A 92 1.91 -1.17 7.42
CA LEU A 92 0.63 -0.61 7.85
C LEU A 92 -0.08 -1.54 8.84
N GLN A 93 -0.14 -2.86 8.57
CA GLN A 93 -0.75 -3.82 9.49
C GLN A 93 -0.02 -3.86 10.85
N GLU A 94 1.32 -3.81 10.87
CA GLU A 94 2.12 -3.77 12.09
C GLU A 94 1.86 -2.50 12.92
N MET A 95 1.46 -1.41 12.27
CA MET A 95 0.99 -0.20 12.94
C MET A 95 -0.43 -0.33 13.52
N GLY A 96 -1.13 -1.45 13.26
CA GLY A 96 -2.54 -1.65 13.64
C GLY A 96 -3.55 -1.10 12.62
N ILE A 97 -3.10 -0.70 11.44
CA ILE A 97 -3.96 -0.18 10.37
C ILE A 97 -4.64 -1.36 9.65
N PRO A 98 -5.98 -1.43 9.61
CA PRO A 98 -6.67 -2.48 8.88
C PRO A 98 -6.47 -2.32 7.37
N LEU A 99 -6.29 -3.45 6.68
CA LEU A 99 -6.26 -3.50 5.22
C LEU A 99 -7.64 -3.89 4.69
N VAL A 100 -8.12 -3.17 3.69
CA VAL A 100 -9.43 -3.40 3.05
C VAL A 100 -9.22 -3.50 1.54
N GLY A 101 -9.99 -4.37 0.87
CA GLY A 101 -9.95 -4.53 -0.58
C GLY A 101 -9.84 -5.98 -1.02
N GLU A 102 -9.00 -6.24 -2.00
CA GLU A 102 -8.78 -7.56 -2.59
C GLU A 102 -7.38 -8.10 -2.23
N PRO A 103 -7.17 -9.44 -2.24
CA PRO A 103 -5.85 -10.01 -2.01
C PRO A 103 -4.80 -9.47 -2.99
N ALA A 104 -3.59 -9.23 -2.50
CA ALA A 104 -2.45 -8.86 -3.34
C ALA A 104 -2.05 -10.01 -4.27
N SER A 105 -1.40 -9.72 -5.40
CA SER A 105 -0.98 -10.74 -6.36
C SER A 105 0.29 -11.50 -5.95
N GLY A 106 0.99 -11.06 -4.91
CA GLY A 106 2.21 -11.69 -4.45
C GLY A 106 2.10 -12.21 -3.03
N SER A 107 2.97 -13.18 -2.71
CA SER A 107 3.11 -13.70 -1.34
C SER A 107 3.76 -12.68 -0.41
N VAL A 108 3.42 -12.76 0.87
CA VAL A 108 4.07 -11.98 1.93
C VAL A 108 5.58 -12.24 1.90
N ASP A 109 5.97 -13.52 1.94
CA ASP A 109 7.36 -13.92 1.70
C ASP A 109 7.59 -14.13 0.21
N HIS A 110 8.59 -13.48 -0.35
CA HIS A 110 8.81 -13.53 -1.79
C HIS A 110 10.27 -13.30 -2.18
N PHE A 111 10.60 -13.66 -3.41
CA PHE A 111 11.89 -13.31 -4.02
C PHE A 111 11.80 -11.95 -4.71
N GLY A 112 12.70 -11.04 -4.36
CA GLY A 112 12.79 -9.68 -4.89
C GLY A 112 14.20 -9.29 -5.33
N SER A 113 14.45 -7.99 -5.45
CA SER A 113 15.73 -7.43 -5.92
C SER A 113 16.16 -8.02 -7.27
N VAL A 114 15.33 -7.78 -8.29
CA VAL A 114 15.53 -8.34 -9.62
C VAL A 114 16.73 -7.69 -10.31
N SER A 115 17.70 -8.54 -10.73
CA SER A 115 18.80 -8.14 -11.61
C SER A 115 18.53 -8.65 -13.02
N GLY A 116 18.73 -7.79 -14.02
CA GLY A 116 18.46 -8.13 -15.41
C GLY A 116 19.73 -8.35 -16.23
N PHE A 117 19.68 -9.24 -17.22
CA PHE A 117 20.67 -9.35 -18.27
C PHE A 117 20.01 -9.70 -19.60
N SER A 118 20.72 -9.38 -20.71
CA SER A 118 20.24 -9.70 -22.05
C SER A 118 20.93 -10.95 -22.58
N LEU A 119 20.20 -11.86 -23.19
CA LEU A 119 20.78 -12.98 -23.94
C LEU A 119 21.50 -12.44 -25.18
N PRO A 120 22.80 -12.77 -25.37
CA PRO A 120 23.62 -12.10 -26.41
C PRO A 120 23.17 -12.39 -27.85
N ASN A 121 22.52 -13.52 -28.10
CA ASN A 121 22.13 -13.93 -29.46
C ASN A 121 20.70 -13.49 -29.84
N SER A 122 19.76 -13.43 -28.87
CA SER A 122 18.36 -13.14 -29.13
C SER A 122 17.93 -11.73 -28.65
N GLY A 123 18.73 -11.09 -27.80
CA GLY A 123 18.36 -9.82 -27.17
C GLY A 123 17.26 -9.94 -26.10
N ILE A 124 16.80 -11.16 -25.78
CA ILE A 124 15.76 -11.38 -24.77
C ILE A 124 16.30 -10.93 -23.40
N GLN A 125 15.50 -10.11 -22.71
CA GLN A 125 15.76 -9.66 -21.35
C GLN A 125 15.34 -10.75 -20.37
N ILE A 126 16.24 -11.10 -19.46
CA ILE A 126 15.99 -12.06 -18.38
C ILE A 126 16.10 -11.32 -17.06
N GLY A 127 15.08 -11.45 -16.21
CA GLY A 127 15.10 -11.00 -14.83
C GLY A 127 15.33 -12.17 -13.88
N VAL A 128 16.22 -12.00 -12.92
CA VAL A 128 16.49 -12.98 -11.86
C VAL A 128 16.42 -12.29 -10.51
N SER A 129 15.56 -12.78 -9.64
CA SER A 129 15.51 -12.32 -8.24
C SER A 129 16.75 -12.79 -7.49
N SER A 130 17.37 -11.88 -6.74
CA SER A 130 18.63 -12.14 -6.03
C SER A 130 18.48 -12.16 -4.51
N LYS A 131 17.31 -11.75 -3.95
CA LYS A 131 17.06 -11.67 -2.52
C LYS A 131 15.74 -12.36 -2.17
N TYR A 132 15.78 -13.23 -1.15
CA TYR A 132 14.56 -13.70 -0.49
C TYR A 132 14.16 -12.68 0.59
N ILE A 133 12.91 -12.26 0.58
CA ILE A 133 12.31 -11.35 1.54
C ILE A 133 11.40 -12.20 2.42
N ASP A 134 11.74 -12.27 3.69
CA ASP A 134 11.10 -13.08 4.72
C ASP A 134 10.40 -12.13 5.71
N LEU A 135 9.17 -11.77 5.42
CA LEU A 135 8.36 -10.92 6.29
C LEU A 135 7.64 -11.74 7.37
N GLY A 136 7.31 -12.99 7.08
CA GLY A 136 6.60 -13.86 7.99
C GLY A 136 7.36 -14.19 9.27
N THR A 137 8.71 -14.21 9.22
CA THR A 137 9.56 -14.37 10.42
C THR A 137 9.87 -13.03 11.09
N LEU A 138 9.78 -11.91 10.36
CA LEU A 138 9.99 -10.57 10.91
C LEU A 138 8.76 -10.05 11.66
N LEU A 139 7.57 -10.56 11.36
CA LEU A 139 6.34 -10.20 12.05
C LEU A 139 6.39 -10.77 13.48
N GLU A 140 6.19 -9.93 14.49
CA GLU A 140 6.19 -10.32 15.92
C GLU A 140 5.21 -11.48 16.23
N ALA A 141 4.23 -11.71 15.36
CA ALA A 141 3.27 -12.78 15.48
C ALA A 141 3.85 -14.19 15.28
N GLY A 142 5.10 -14.33 14.83
CA GLY A 142 5.75 -15.63 14.64
C GLY A 142 5.02 -16.54 13.66
N LEU A 143 4.44 -15.96 12.60
CA LEU A 143 3.56 -16.66 11.65
C LEU A 143 4.29 -17.71 10.80
N GLY A 144 5.63 -17.79 10.88
CA GLY A 144 6.42 -18.66 10.01
C GLY A 144 6.41 -18.20 8.55
N ALA A 145 6.99 -19.00 7.65
CA ALA A 145 7.02 -18.66 6.22
C ALA A 145 5.62 -18.45 5.65
N GLN A 146 5.37 -17.26 5.11
CA GLN A 146 4.07 -16.83 4.55
C GLN A 146 4.12 -16.86 3.02
N VAL A 147 3.95 -18.05 2.45
CA VAL A 147 3.90 -18.24 0.99
C VAL A 147 2.55 -17.92 0.35
N GLU A 148 1.57 -17.58 1.17
CA GLU A 148 0.24 -17.17 0.73
C GLU A 148 0.22 -15.68 0.35
N PRO A 149 -0.71 -15.26 -0.53
CA PRO A 149 -0.94 -13.85 -0.82
C PRO A 149 -1.25 -13.04 0.45
N LEU A 150 -0.87 -11.76 0.44
CA LEU A 150 -1.34 -10.84 1.47
C LEU A 150 -2.85 -10.64 1.28
N VAL A 151 -3.64 -11.03 2.29
CA VAL A 151 -5.09 -10.88 2.29
C VAL A 151 -5.52 -9.67 3.11
N PRO A 152 -6.57 -8.94 2.70
CA PRO A 152 -7.09 -7.83 3.49
C PRO A 152 -7.80 -8.33 4.75
N THR A 153 -7.86 -7.47 5.78
CA THR A 153 -8.68 -7.70 6.99
C THR A 153 -10.18 -7.77 6.63
N VAL A 154 -10.60 -6.96 5.65
CA VAL A 154 -11.97 -6.95 5.13
C VAL A 154 -11.92 -7.07 3.61
N LEU A 155 -12.49 -8.15 3.10
CA LEU A 155 -12.62 -8.39 1.66
C LEU A 155 -13.73 -7.52 1.07
N VAL A 156 -13.39 -6.66 0.13
CA VAL A 156 -14.34 -5.86 -0.67
C VAL A 156 -13.88 -5.89 -2.12
N GLU A 157 -14.61 -6.62 -2.95
CA GLU A 157 -14.29 -6.77 -4.37
C GLU A 157 -14.94 -5.68 -5.22
N GLN A 158 -14.26 -5.27 -6.29
CA GLN A 158 -14.86 -4.36 -7.29
C GLN A 158 -16.00 -5.08 -8.02
N THR A 159 -17.21 -4.56 -7.92
CA THR A 159 -18.35 -5.13 -8.64
C THR A 159 -18.36 -4.73 -10.11
N LEU A 160 -18.86 -5.63 -10.98
CA LEU A 160 -19.03 -5.33 -12.41
C LEU A 160 -19.94 -4.11 -12.62
N ASP A 161 -21.05 -4.03 -11.91
CA ASP A 161 -21.99 -2.90 -12.00
C ASP A 161 -21.33 -1.58 -11.54
N GLY A 162 -20.53 -1.62 -10.48
CA GLY A 162 -19.74 -0.48 -10.02
C GLY A 162 -18.75 -0.04 -11.10
N TYR A 163 -17.97 -0.99 -11.62
CA TYR A 163 -16.99 -0.72 -12.68
C TYR A 163 -17.63 -0.11 -13.93
N LEU A 164 -18.71 -0.70 -14.45
CA LEU A 164 -19.43 -0.20 -15.62
C LEU A 164 -20.06 1.18 -15.38
N ALA A 165 -20.41 1.51 -14.15
CA ALA A 165 -20.91 2.82 -13.75
C ALA A 165 -19.81 3.84 -13.43
N GLY A 166 -18.52 3.47 -13.56
CA GLY A 166 -17.38 4.33 -13.22
C GLY A 166 -17.28 4.63 -11.71
N ARG A 167 -17.76 3.73 -10.86
CA ARG A 167 -17.71 3.86 -9.39
C ARG A 167 -16.66 2.92 -8.81
N ASP A 168 -16.00 3.37 -7.77
CA ASP A 168 -15.11 2.57 -6.93
C ASP A 168 -15.91 1.92 -5.81
N THR A 169 -16.22 0.62 -5.96
CA THR A 169 -17.03 -0.13 -5.01
C THR A 169 -16.42 -0.13 -3.61
N LEU A 170 -15.08 -0.21 -3.51
CA LEU A 170 -14.39 -0.23 -2.24
C LEU A 170 -14.49 1.13 -1.52
N VAL A 171 -14.26 2.21 -2.25
CA VAL A 171 -14.38 3.56 -1.69
C VAL A 171 -15.83 3.85 -1.29
N ASP A 172 -16.80 3.51 -2.15
CA ASP A 172 -18.23 3.62 -1.84
C ASP A 172 -18.58 2.86 -0.56
N TRP A 173 -18.06 1.63 -0.41
CA TRP A 173 -18.27 0.81 0.77
C TRP A 173 -17.69 1.45 2.04
N LEU A 174 -16.46 1.96 1.97
CA LEU A 174 -15.81 2.63 3.10
C LEU A 174 -16.54 3.91 3.54
N LEU A 175 -17.07 4.67 2.57
CA LEU A 175 -17.85 5.87 2.87
C LEU A 175 -19.22 5.55 3.51
N ALA A 176 -19.76 4.35 3.26
CA ALA A 176 -21.04 3.91 3.80
C ALA A 176 -20.93 3.19 5.17
N ASN A 177 -19.74 2.67 5.53
CA ASN A 177 -19.51 1.84 6.71
C ASN A 177 -18.51 2.42 7.70
N GLY A 178 -18.30 3.72 7.66
CA GLY A 178 -17.39 4.44 8.53
C GLY A 178 -18.02 5.52 9.36
#